data_7f85c04e0cc0688aaa988f7156cf1242
#
_entry.id   7f85c04e0cc0688aaa988f7156cf1242
#
_cell.length_a   1.000
_cell.length_b   1.000
_cell.length_c   1.000
_cell.angle_alpha   90.00
_cell.angle_beta   90.00
_cell.angle_gamma   90.00
#
_symmetry.space_group_name_H-M   'P 1'
#
loop_
_entity.id
_entity.type
_entity.pdbx_description
1 polymer ?
#
loop_
_entity_poly.entity_id
_entity_poly.type
_entity_poly.pdbx_seq_one_letter_code
_entity_poly.pdbx_strand_id
1 'polypeptide(L)'
;MILYSSLIIIVDMTQQPKCIFCNIALKKIPTNIIIENDKTMAFLDAYPLAKGHALVIPKDHYSKIQELDENTSQSLFNVLWKITNPIEKAMGVNSSTIAIHNGKEAGQEIPHVHIHVIPRESGDGAGPVHSMFKNKPNVTNLDMSSIVEEIKKSLT
;
A
#
# COMPACT_ATOMS: atom_id res chain seq x y z
N MET A 1 -40.50 -22.95 28.62
CA MET A 1 -39.87 -23.60 27.47
C MET A 1 -39.49 -22.46 26.49
N ILE A 2 -38.24 -22.02 26.53
CA ILE A 2 -37.73 -20.88 25.75
C ILE A 2 -37.01 -21.47 24.55
N LEU A 3 -37.55 -21.25 23.36
CA LEU A 3 -36.93 -21.66 22.09
C LEU A 3 -35.92 -20.57 21.67
N TYR A 4 -34.63 -20.86 21.80
CA TYR A 4 -33.57 -20.08 21.18
C TYR A 4 -33.55 -20.38 19.67
N SER A 5 -34.01 -19.42 18.88
CA SER A 5 -33.91 -19.47 17.42
C SER A 5 -32.46 -19.09 17.06
N SER A 6 -31.62 -20.09 16.80
CA SER A 6 -30.25 -19.88 16.28
C SER A 6 -30.34 -19.38 14.85
N LEU A 7 -30.10 -18.08 14.66
CA LEU A 7 -29.93 -17.48 13.33
C LEU A 7 -28.61 -17.96 12.78
N ILE A 8 -28.61 -18.99 11.95
CA ILE A 8 -27.44 -19.38 11.17
C ILE A 8 -27.25 -18.32 10.07
N ILE A 9 -26.31 -17.43 10.24
CA ILE A 9 -25.85 -16.54 9.16
C ILE A 9 -25.12 -17.44 8.17
N ILE A 10 -25.78 -17.82 7.09
CA ILE A 10 -25.15 -18.47 5.94
C ILE A 10 -24.35 -17.36 5.24
N VAL A 11 -23.07 -17.27 5.54
CA VAL A 11 -22.14 -16.45 4.75
C VAL A 11 -22.04 -17.14 3.38
N ASP A 12 -22.59 -16.49 2.36
CA ASP A 12 -22.47 -16.96 0.99
C ASP A 12 -20.99 -16.96 0.55
N MET A 13 -20.37 -18.12 0.59
CA MET A 13 -18.95 -18.33 0.23
C MET A 13 -18.72 -18.36 -1.28
N THR A 14 -19.72 -18.06 -2.10
CA THR A 14 -19.62 -18.18 -3.58
C THR A 14 -19.02 -16.94 -4.24
N GLN A 15 -18.96 -15.78 -3.58
CA GLN A 15 -18.29 -14.59 -4.09
C GLN A 15 -16.87 -14.49 -3.53
N GLN A 16 -15.91 -15.09 -4.23
CA GLN A 16 -14.51 -14.79 -3.98
C GLN A 16 -14.29 -13.29 -4.28
N PRO A 17 -13.62 -12.53 -3.39
CA PRO A 17 -13.32 -11.14 -3.67
C PRO A 17 -12.53 -11.07 -4.99
N LYS A 18 -12.94 -10.21 -5.91
CA LYS A 18 -12.25 -10.01 -7.21
C LYS A 18 -10.83 -9.45 -7.02
N CYS A 19 -10.52 -8.90 -5.85
CA CYS A 19 -9.24 -8.31 -5.54
C CYS A 19 -8.19 -9.38 -5.19
N ILE A 20 -7.09 -9.40 -5.94
CA ILE A 20 -5.99 -10.34 -5.72
C ILE A 20 -5.36 -10.19 -4.33
N PHE A 21 -5.21 -8.96 -3.81
CA PHE A 21 -4.63 -8.72 -2.50
C PHE A 21 -5.56 -9.18 -1.35
N CYS A 22 -6.87 -9.04 -1.49
CA CYS A 22 -7.81 -9.66 -0.56
C CYS A 22 -7.65 -11.19 -0.54
N ASN A 23 -7.48 -11.82 -1.68
CA ASN A 23 -7.28 -13.28 -1.76
C ASN A 23 -5.93 -13.71 -1.15
N ILE A 24 -4.90 -12.90 -1.27
CA ILE A 24 -3.60 -13.12 -0.59
C ILE A 24 -3.78 -12.97 0.92
N ALA A 25 -4.43 -11.91 1.40
CA ALA A 25 -4.70 -11.69 2.82
C ALA A 25 -5.51 -12.82 3.45
N LEU A 26 -6.45 -13.39 2.70
CA LEU A 26 -7.26 -14.56 3.09
C LEU A 26 -6.52 -15.91 2.93
N LYS A 27 -5.24 -15.91 2.54
CA LYS A 27 -4.42 -17.11 2.29
C LYS A 27 -4.98 -18.03 1.17
N LYS A 28 -5.85 -17.52 0.30
CA LYS A 28 -6.38 -18.26 -0.86
C LYS A 28 -5.37 -18.32 -2.01
N ILE A 29 -4.48 -17.33 -2.09
CA ILE A 29 -3.36 -17.27 -3.04
C ILE A 29 -2.08 -17.37 -2.22
N PRO A 30 -1.22 -18.37 -2.47
CA PRO A 30 0.07 -18.50 -1.80
C PRO A 30 1.00 -17.35 -2.19
N THR A 31 1.73 -16.83 -1.20
CA THR A 31 2.74 -15.79 -1.40
C THR A 31 3.87 -15.91 -0.38
N ASN A 32 5.00 -15.27 -0.66
CA ASN A 32 6.18 -15.27 0.22
C ASN A 32 6.05 -14.16 1.27
N ILE A 33 5.41 -14.49 2.40
CA ILE A 33 5.15 -13.56 3.49
C ILE A 33 6.44 -13.24 4.24
N ILE A 34 6.72 -11.95 4.45
CA ILE A 34 7.83 -11.45 5.26
C ILE A 34 7.40 -11.31 6.72
N ILE A 35 6.29 -10.63 6.95
CA ILE A 35 5.68 -10.40 8.27
C ILE A 35 4.19 -10.11 8.11
N GLU A 36 3.41 -10.45 9.11
CA GLU A 36 2.00 -10.04 9.21
C GLU A 36 1.58 -9.83 10.67
N ASN A 37 0.53 -9.05 10.84
CA ASN A 37 -0.23 -8.91 12.08
C ASN A 37 -1.73 -8.97 11.78
N ASP A 38 -2.58 -8.59 12.72
CA ASP A 38 -4.03 -8.68 12.55
C ASP A 38 -4.57 -7.81 11.39
N LYS A 39 -3.94 -6.65 11.12
CA LYS A 39 -4.42 -5.65 10.16
C LYS A 39 -3.60 -5.55 8.88
N THR A 40 -2.35 -5.97 8.91
CA THR A 40 -1.37 -5.67 7.85
C THR A 40 -0.54 -6.90 7.51
N MET A 41 -0.15 -7.00 6.24
CA MET A 41 0.73 -8.04 5.72
C MET A 41 1.81 -7.42 4.83
N ALA A 42 3.03 -7.96 4.91
CA ALA A 42 4.11 -7.68 3.97
C ALA A 42 4.60 -8.97 3.32
N PHE A 43 4.79 -8.95 2.00
CA PHE A 43 5.21 -10.11 1.21
C PHE A 43 6.02 -9.69 -0.01
N LEU A 44 6.76 -10.62 -0.62
CA LEU A 44 7.51 -10.34 -1.84
C LEU A 44 6.57 -10.20 -3.04
N ASP A 45 6.82 -9.19 -3.87
CA ASP A 45 6.09 -9.02 -5.12
C ASP A 45 6.38 -10.17 -6.08
N ALA A 46 5.34 -10.72 -6.70
CA ALA A 46 5.45 -11.79 -7.69
C ALA A 46 6.07 -11.32 -9.02
N TYR A 47 6.01 -10.02 -9.31
CA TYR A 47 6.58 -9.38 -10.50
C TYR A 47 7.58 -8.27 -10.09
N PRO A 48 8.72 -8.65 -9.47
CA PRO A 48 9.57 -7.70 -8.79
C PRO A 48 10.30 -6.77 -9.76
N LEU A 49 10.37 -5.47 -9.41
CA LEU A 49 11.15 -4.47 -10.11
C LEU A 49 12.63 -4.50 -9.74
N ALA A 50 12.95 -5.05 -8.58
CA ALA A 50 14.30 -5.33 -8.10
C ALA A 50 14.27 -6.55 -7.20
N LYS A 51 15.42 -7.21 -7.00
CA LYS A 51 15.53 -8.31 -6.05
C LYS A 51 15.15 -7.81 -4.64
N GLY A 52 14.24 -8.51 -3.98
CA GLY A 52 13.72 -8.10 -2.66
C GLY A 52 12.60 -7.05 -2.71
N HIS A 53 12.06 -6.72 -3.88
CA HIS A 53 10.86 -5.88 -3.99
C HIS A 53 9.73 -6.50 -3.18
N ALA A 54 9.24 -5.75 -2.20
CA ALA A 54 8.18 -6.16 -1.30
C ALA A 54 6.96 -5.22 -1.38
N LEU A 55 5.82 -5.77 -1.03
CA LEU A 55 4.56 -5.04 -0.89
C LEU A 55 4.11 -5.07 0.57
N VAL A 56 3.57 -3.95 1.06
CA VAL A 56 2.87 -3.86 2.34
C VAL A 56 1.42 -3.48 2.07
N ILE A 57 0.49 -4.30 2.53
CA ILE A 57 -0.95 -4.10 2.31
C ILE A 57 -1.74 -4.14 3.62
N PRO A 58 -2.85 -3.42 3.76
CA PRO A 58 -3.86 -3.74 4.75
C PRO A 58 -4.53 -5.08 4.39
N LYS A 59 -4.94 -5.87 5.39
CA LYS A 59 -5.67 -7.14 5.15
C LYS A 59 -7.11 -6.90 4.70
N ASP A 60 -7.74 -5.86 5.23
CA ASP A 60 -9.05 -5.40 4.79
C ASP A 60 -8.92 -4.57 3.50
N HIS A 61 -9.98 -4.55 2.71
CA HIS A 61 -9.98 -3.87 1.42
C HIS A 61 -10.21 -2.36 1.58
N TYR A 62 -9.19 -1.59 1.20
CA TYR A 62 -9.25 -0.13 1.04
C TYR A 62 -8.68 0.21 -0.34
N SER A 63 -9.43 0.93 -1.17
CA SER A 63 -8.96 1.28 -2.51
C SER A 63 -7.92 2.39 -2.49
N LYS A 64 -8.08 3.37 -1.59
CA LYS A 64 -7.20 4.54 -1.48
C LYS A 64 -6.76 4.78 -0.04
N ILE A 65 -5.63 5.46 0.13
CA ILE A 65 -5.01 5.70 1.44
C ILE A 65 -5.91 6.51 2.39
N GLN A 66 -6.70 7.45 1.88
CA GLN A 66 -7.64 8.26 2.67
C GLN A 66 -8.87 7.49 3.15
N GLU A 67 -9.09 6.27 2.69
CA GLU A 67 -10.18 5.39 3.14
C GLU A 67 -9.77 4.55 4.36
N LEU A 68 -8.46 4.50 4.68
CA LEU A 68 -7.96 3.77 5.84
C LEU A 68 -8.49 4.37 7.14
N ASP A 69 -8.91 3.52 8.07
CA ASP A 69 -9.07 3.94 9.47
C ASP A 69 -7.69 4.20 10.13
N GLU A 70 -7.71 4.95 11.22
CA GLU A 70 -6.49 5.36 11.92
C GLU A 70 -5.63 4.17 12.37
N ASN A 71 -6.24 3.14 12.95
CA ASN A 71 -5.51 1.96 13.45
C ASN A 71 -4.87 1.16 12.32
N THR A 72 -5.58 1.01 11.20
CA THR A 72 -5.06 0.32 10.01
C THR A 72 -3.93 1.13 9.37
N SER A 73 -4.08 2.45 9.30
CA SER A 73 -3.03 3.36 8.82
C SER A 73 -1.76 3.24 9.68
N GLN A 74 -1.89 3.34 11.00
CA GLN A 74 -0.77 3.17 11.94
C GLN A 74 -0.09 1.81 11.79
N SER A 75 -0.87 0.73 11.68
CA SER A 75 -0.35 -0.63 11.49
C SER A 75 0.43 -0.75 10.18
N LEU A 76 -0.10 -0.20 9.08
CA LEU A 76 0.50 -0.26 7.74
C LEU A 76 1.88 0.42 7.72
N PHE A 77 1.96 1.65 8.22
CA PHE A 77 3.23 2.39 8.27
C PHE A 77 4.23 1.83 9.29
N ASN A 78 3.75 1.23 10.39
CA ASN A 78 4.62 0.54 11.34
C ASN A 78 5.27 -0.72 10.72
N VAL A 79 4.51 -1.50 9.95
CA VAL A 79 5.07 -2.66 9.23
C VAL A 79 6.06 -2.20 8.16
N LEU A 80 5.74 -1.16 7.38
CA LEU A 80 6.66 -0.56 6.42
C LEU A 80 8.00 -0.19 7.09
N TRP A 81 7.95 0.56 8.18
CA TRP A 81 9.13 0.97 8.94
C TRP A 81 9.96 -0.23 9.41
N LYS A 82 9.29 -1.27 9.92
CA LYS A 82 9.96 -2.48 10.44
C LYS A 82 10.72 -3.26 9.37
N ILE A 83 10.18 -3.33 8.13
CA ILE A 83 10.77 -4.20 7.10
C ILE A 83 11.81 -3.51 6.22
N THR A 84 11.79 -2.17 6.12
CA THR A 84 12.65 -1.44 5.18
C THR A 84 14.13 -1.75 5.40
N ASN A 85 14.66 -1.52 6.59
CA ASN A 85 16.06 -1.81 6.88
C ASN A 85 16.45 -3.31 6.79
N PRO A 86 15.63 -4.27 7.28
CA PRO A 86 15.88 -5.69 7.04
C PRO A 86 15.95 -6.08 5.56
N ILE A 87 15.10 -5.52 4.71
CA ILE A 87 15.13 -5.77 3.25
C ILE A 87 16.43 -5.21 2.65
N GLU A 88 16.80 -3.96 2.96
CA GLU A 88 18.04 -3.35 2.46
C GLU A 88 19.26 -4.18 2.86
N LYS A 89 19.36 -4.59 4.12
CA LYS A 89 20.44 -5.46 4.62
C LYS A 89 20.48 -6.81 3.90
N ALA A 90 19.33 -7.46 3.74
CA ALA A 90 19.25 -8.75 3.08
C ALA A 90 19.65 -8.68 1.60
N MET A 91 19.40 -7.56 0.95
CA MET A 91 19.76 -7.33 -0.45
C MET A 91 21.16 -6.73 -0.63
N GLY A 92 21.85 -6.36 0.45
CA GLY A 92 23.20 -5.77 0.40
C GLY A 92 23.21 -4.34 -0.13
N VAL A 93 22.12 -3.61 0.02
CA VAL A 93 21.97 -2.21 -0.41
C VAL A 93 21.72 -1.28 0.79
N ASN A 94 21.85 0.03 0.57
CA ASN A 94 21.65 1.05 1.61
C ASN A 94 20.53 2.05 1.25
N SER A 95 19.71 1.70 0.27
CA SER A 95 18.68 2.61 -0.26
C SER A 95 17.48 1.81 -0.76
N SER A 96 16.30 2.40 -0.66
CA SER A 96 15.07 1.88 -1.24
C SER A 96 14.19 3.01 -1.79
N THR A 97 13.40 2.69 -2.80
CA THR A 97 12.27 3.52 -3.20
C THR A 97 11.04 3.00 -2.49
N ILE A 98 10.36 3.88 -1.76
CA ILE A 98 9.06 3.62 -1.15
C ILE A 98 8.02 4.40 -1.93
N ALA A 99 7.02 3.71 -2.47
CA ALA A 99 6.03 4.32 -3.34
C ALA A 99 4.61 3.81 -3.04
N ILE A 100 3.64 4.69 -3.18
CA ILE A 100 2.21 4.38 -3.12
C ILE A 100 1.56 5.05 -4.33
N HIS A 101 0.93 4.27 -5.19
CA HIS A 101 0.08 4.79 -6.25
C HIS A 101 -1.35 4.93 -5.71
N ASN A 102 -1.79 6.16 -5.47
CA ASN A 102 -3.07 6.44 -4.81
C ASN A 102 -4.14 6.87 -5.82
N GLY A 103 -4.67 5.92 -6.55
CA GLY A 103 -5.68 6.11 -7.59
C GLY A 103 -5.16 5.80 -8.99
N LYS A 104 -6.08 5.60 -9.91
CA LYS A 104 -5.83 5.15 -11.29
C LYS A 104 -4.91 6.11 -12.06
N GLU A 105 -5.13 7.41 -11.93
CA GLU A 105 -4.36 8.46 -12.61
C GLU A 105 -2.92 8.54 -12.10
N ALA A 106 -2.67 8.04 -10.87
CA ALA A 106 -1.34 7.91 -10.30
C ALA A 106 -0.65 6.57 -10.68
N GLY A 107 -1.30 5.73 -11.49
CA GLY A 107 -0.76 4.43 -11.91
C GLY A 107 -1.11 3.25 -10.99
N GLN A 108 -2.11 3.40 -10.13
CA GLN A 108 -2.60 2.28 -9.31
C GLN A 108 -3.30 1.25 -10.20
N GLU A 109 -2.68 0.10 -10.40
CA GLU A 109 -3.24 -0.99 -11.21
C GLU A 109 -4.26 -1.82 -10.42
N ILE A 110 -3.98 -2.12 -9.16
CA ILE A 110 -4.86 -2.87 -8.27
C ILE A 110 -5.50 -1.88 -7.28
N PRO A 111 -6.84 -1.72 -7.28
CA PRO A 111 -7.54 -0.81 -6.38
C PRO A 111 -7.63 -1.37 -4.96
N HIS A 112 -6.50 -1.55 -4.32
CA HIS A 112 -6.27 -1.95 -2.95
C HIS A 112 -4.97 -1.28 -2.50
N VAL A 113 -4.99 -0.58 -1.38
CA VAL A 113 -3.81 0.14 -0.88
C VAL A 113 -2.63 -0.80 -0.75
N HIS A 114 -1.53 -0.45 -1.41
CA HIS A 114 -0.28 -1.18 -1.29
C HIS A 114 0.91 -0.23 -1.36
N ILE A 115 1.90 -0.50 -0.53
CA ILE A 115 3.14 0.25 -0.47
C ILE A 115 4.24 -0.62 -1.06
N HIS A 116 4.90 -0.13 -2.08
CA HIS A 116 6.09 -0.75 -2.65
C HIS A 116 7.31 -0.40 -1.80
N VAL A 117 8.13 -1.40 -1.50
CA VAL A 117 9.49 -1.25 -0.94
C VAL A 117 10.45 -1.88 -1.93
N ILE A 118 11.15 -1.04 -2.68
CA ILE A 118 12.00 -1.46 -3.79
C ILE A 118 13.46 -1.16 -3.44
N PRO A 119 14.30 -2.17 -3.16
CA PRO A 119 15.73 -1.98 -2.95
C PRO A 119 16.37 -1.31 -4.16
N ARG A 120 17.30 -0.38 -3.90
CA ARG A 120 17.96 0.43 -4.95
C ARG A 120 19.46 0.32 -4.84
N GLU A 121 20.12 0.23 -5.99
CA GLU A 121 21.58 0.29 -6.09
C GLU A 121 22.03 1.27 -7.17
N SER A 122 23.29 1.67 -7.11
CA SER A 122 23.85 2.58 -8.11
C SER A 122 23.85 1.92 -9.48
N GLY A 123 23.30 2.60 -10.47
CA GLY A 123 23.26 2.10 -11.85
C GLY A 123 22.13 1.10 -12.14
N ASP A 124 21.14 0.97 -11.27
CA ASP A 124 19.98 0.07 -11.46
C ASP A 124 19.01 0.52 -12.59
N GLY A 125 19.30 1.64 -13.24
CA GLY A 125 18.53 2.14 -14.37
C GLY A 125 17.25 2.90 -14.02
N ALA A 126 16.87 2.98 -12.73
CA ALA A 126 15.69 3.71 -12.30
C ALA A 126 16.01 5.11 -11.76
N GLY A 127 15.16 6.07 -12.09
CA GLY A 127 15.29 7.47 -11.66
C GLY A 127 14.53 7.78 -10.38
N PRO A 128 14.71 8.99 -9.83
CA PRO A 128 13.89 9.52 -8.74
C PRO A 128 12.49 9.89 -9.22
N VAL A 129 11.54 10.09 -8.29
CA VAL A 129 10.15 10.48 -8.60
C VAL A 129 10.05 11.69 -9.53
N HIS A 130 10.99 12.64 -9.43
CA HIS A 130 11.02 13.83 -10.27
C HIS A 130 11.20 13.54 -11.76
N SER A 131 11.78 12.40 -12.13
CA SER A 131 11.95 12.00 -13.53
C SER A 131 10.67 11.53 -14.20
N MET A 132 9.63 11.24 -13.44
CA MET A 132 8.31 10.83 -13.94
C MET A 132 7.52 12.03 -14.51
N PHE A 133 7.80 13.25 -14.04
CA PHE A 133 7.06 14.46 -14.40
C PHE A 133 7.83 15.29 -15.42
N LYS A 134 7.46 15.17 -16.69
CA LYS A 134 8.11 15.90 -17.79
C LYS A 134 7.71 17.38 -17.84
N ASN A 135 6.44 17.67 -17.51
CA ASN A 135 5.87 19.01 -17.52
C ASN A 135 5.64 19.48 -16.09
N LYS A 136 6.42 20.45 -15.63
CA LYS A 136 6.25 21.03 -14.29
C LYS A 136 5.43 22.32 -14.41
N PRO A 137 4.45 22.56 -13.51
CA PRO A 137 3.71 23.82 -13.52
C PRO A 137 4.61 24.98 -13.09
N ASN A 138 4.34 26.17 -13.64
CA ASN A 138 4.92 27.42 -13.13
C ASN A 138 3.97 27.97 -12.04
N VAL A 139 4.38 27.86 -10.78
CA VAL A 139 3.56 28.27 -9.61
C VAL A 139 4.25 29.43 -8.91
N THR A 140 3.56 30.54 -8.77
CA THR A 140 4.07 31.73 -8.05
C THR A 140 3.90 31.59 -6.52
N ASN A 141 4.57 32.41 -5.72
CA ASN A 141 4.40 32.42 -4.26
C ASN A 141 2.96 32.78 -3.84
N LEU A 142 2.26 33.61 -4.64
CA LEU A 142 0.88 33.97 -4.38
C LEU A 142 -0.06 32.77 -4.61
N ASP A 143 0.19 32.01 -5.69
CA ASP A 143 -0.56 30.79 -5.96
C ASP A 143 -0.34 29.76 -4.85
N MET A 144 0.90 29.60 -4.36
CA MET A 144 1.22 28.69 -3.26
C MET A 144 0.45 29.03 -1.97
N SER A 145 0.36 30.32 -1.63
CA SER A 145 -0.41 30.78 -0.45
C SER A 145 -1.90 30.47 -0.59
N SER A 146 -2.47 30.72 -1.77
CA SER A 146 -3.87 30.43 -2.07
C SER A 146 -4.16 28.91 -1.98
N ILE A 147 -3.29 28.08 -2.54
CA ILE A 147 -3.41 26.62 -2.49
C ILE A 147 -3.38 26.11 -1.05
N VAL A 148 -2.50 26.65 -0.21
CA VAL A 148 -2.43 26.28 1.22
C VAL A 148 -3.76 26.57 1.92
N GLU A 149 -4.37 27.72 1.69
CA GLU A 149 -5.65 28.08 2.30
C GLU A 149 -6.79 27.15 1.84
N GLU A 150 -6.83 26.77 0.57
CA GLU A 150 -7.83 25.82 0.06
C GLU A 150 -7.65 24.41 0.69
N ILE A 151 -6.40 23.95 0.83
CA ILE A 151 -6.11 22.68 1.50
C ILE A 151 -6.57 22.73 2.97
N LYS A 152 -6.25 23.80 3.70
CA LYS A 152 -6.65 23.96 5.11
C LYS A 152 -8.17 23.92 5.29
N LYS A 153 -8.93 24.54 4.39
CA LYS A 153 -10.41 24.48 4.41
C LYS A 153 -10.96 23.07 4.28
N SER A 154 -10.20 22.18 3.63
CA SER A 154 -10.59 20.77 3.40
C SER A 154 -10.15 19.84 4.55
N LEU A 155 -9.38 20.34 5.53
CA LEU A 155 -8.93 19.56 6.70
C LEU A 155 -9.94 19.58 7.85
N THR A 156 -10.94 20.45 7.80
CA THR A 156 -12.03 20.58 8.79
C THR A 156 -13.24 19.78 8.36
#